data_47eb25b3229373f4cdef32f272d31714
#
_entry.id   47eb25b3229373f4cdef32f272d31714
#
_cell.length_a   1.000
_cell.length_b   1.000
_cell.length_c   1.000
_cell.angle_alpha   90.00
_cell.angle_beta   90.00
_cell.angle_gamma   90.00
#
_symmetry.space_group_name_H-M   'P 1'
#
loop_
_entity.id
_entity.type
_entity.pdbx_description
1 polymer ?
#
loop_
_entity_poly.entity_id
_entity_poly.type
_entity_poly.pdbx_seq_one_letter_code
_entity_poly.pdbx_strand_id
1 'polypeptide(L)'
;MPRGGNEVIFRGKGLVKGYFRGEALVTSMPISFLGGVDPLTGMIVERGHELRGKVLADRVLILPHGKGSTVGSYVIYSLAKRGLAPRAIATLRADVMILTGCVISGIPLLDGIPIETLSAIRSGDVVEIDASRGILRRTSR
;
A
#
# COMPACT_ATOMS: atom_id res chain seq x y z
N MET A 1 -31.22 -7.93 -2.67
CA MET A 1 -29.99 -8.51 -2.14
C MET A 1 -29.14 -7.43 -1.48
N PRO A 2 -29.21 -7.37 -0.23
CA PRO A 2 -28.43 -6.34 0.47
C PRO A 2 -27.01 -6.80 0.63
N ARG A 3 -26.16 -6.34 -0.17
CA ARG A 3 -24.73 -6.63 -0.05
C ARG A 3 -23.94 -5.50 0.57
N GLY A 4 -24.62 -4.36 0.74
CA GLY A 4 -23.95 -3.20 1.27
C GLY A 4 -23.50 -3.33 2.70
N GLY A 5 -24.11 -4.28 3.48
CA GLY A 5 -23.75 -4.46 4.88
C GLY A 5 -22.32 -4.86 5.12
N ASN A 6 -21.65 -5.44 4.10
CA ASN A 6 -20.24 -5.83 4.20
C ASN A 6 -19.32 -4.89 3.49
N GLU A 7 -19.87 -3.86 2.85
CA GLU A 7 -19.07 -2.87 2.16
C GLU A 7 -18.58 -1.83 3.14
N VAL A 8 -17.29 -1.51 3.07
CA VAL A 8 -16.66 -0.50 3.93
C VAL A 8 -15.90 0.46 3.06
N ILE A 9 -16.10 1.76 3.31
CA ILE A 9 -15.45 2.82 2.57
C ILE A 9 -14.65 3.68 3.53
N PHE A 10 -13.38 3.90 3.20
CA PHE A 10 -12.52 4.81 3.93
C PHE A 10 -12.09 5.92 3.00
N ARG A 11 -11.96 7.12 3.55
CA ARG A 11 -11.61 8.29 2.77
C ARG A 11 -10.25 8.81 3.19
N GLY A 12 -9.54 9.32 2.21
CA GLY A 12 -8.24 9.93 2.41
C GLY A 12 -8.01 10.98 1.34
N LYS A 13 -6.75 11.36 1.18
CA LYS A 13 -6.34 12.35 0.19
C LYS A 13 -5.47 11.67 -0.84
N GLY A 14 -5.85 11.78 -2.10
CA GLY A 14 -5.05 11.25 -3.20
C GLY A 14 -3.84 12.14 -3.45
N LEU A 15 -2.64 11.62 -3.19
CA LEU A 15 -1.40 12.34 -3.46
C LEU A 15 -0.85 11.99 -4.83
N VAL A 16 -1.07 10.77 -5.28
CA VAL A 16 -0.78 10.35 -6.65
C VAL A 16 -2.05 9.70 -7.17
N LYS A 17 -2.60 10.24 -8.25
CA LYS A 17 -3.89 9.81 -8.79
C LYS A 17 -3.78 8.42 -9.42
N GLY A 18 -4.90 7.73 -9.48
CA GLY A 18 -5.00 6.45 -10.14
C GLY A 18 -5.98 5.53 -9.45
N TYR A 19 -6.19 4.39 -10.06
CA TYR A 19 -7.16 3.40 -9.61
C TYR A 19 -6.56 2.00 -9.73
N PHE A 20 -6.86 1.16 -8.74
CA PHE A 20 -6.51 -0.25 -8.82
C PHE A 20 -7.44 -1.07 -7.94
N ARG A 21 -7.79 -2.26 -8.40
CA ARG A 21 -8.57 -3.24 -7.64
C ARG A 21 -7.75 -4.52 -7.51
N GLY A 22 -7.55 -4.98 -6.29
CA GLY A 22 -6.78 -6.19 -6.06
C GLY A 22 -6.73 -6.56 -4.59
N GLU A 23 -5.89 -7.54 -4.28
CA GLU A 23 -5.73 -8.01 -2.91
C GLU A 23 -4.99 -7.02 -2.05
N ALA A 24 -5.51 -6.80 -0.86
CA ALA A 24 -4.83 -5.99 0.14
C ALA A 24 -3.72 -6.76 0.83
N LEU A 25 -2.66 -6.05 1.15
CA LEU A 25 -1.61 -6.50 2.04
C LEU A 25 -1.52 -5.45 3.14
N VAL A 26 -1.94 -5.80 4.34
CA VAL A 26 -2.18 -4.85 5.43
C VAL A 26 -1.22 -5.11 6.58
N THR A 27 -0.65 -4.03 7.10
CA THR A 27 0.22 -4.12 8.27
C THR A 27 0.02 -2.91 9.17
N SER A 28 0.19 -3.11 10.48
CA SER A 28 0.26 -2.01 11.45
C SER A 28 1.70 -1.57 11.70
N MET A 29 2.66 -2.16 10.99
CA MET A 29 4.08 -1.85 11.16
C MET A 29 4.60 -1.07 9.97
N PRO A 30 5.46 -0.07 10.18
CA PRO A 30 6.10 0.60 9.05
C PRO A 30 7.04 -0.34 8.30
N ILE A 31 7.33 -0.02 7.05
CA ILE A 31 8.22 -0.82 6.20
C ILE A 31 9.40 0.03 5.76
N SER A 32 10.60 -0.53 5.88
CA SER A 32 11.81 0.05 5.33
C SER A 32 12.07 -0.58 3.96
N PHE A 33 11.92 0.19 2.89
CA PHE A 33 12.12 -0.36 1.55
C PHE A 33 13.58 -0.63 1.27
N LEU A 34 14.47 0.24 1.75
CA LEU A 34 15.91 -0.04 1.63
C LEU A 34 16.31 -1.02 2.74
N GLY A 35 16.64 -2.23 2.35
CA GLY A 35 17.05 -3.27 3.29
C GLY A 35 15.92 -4.14 3.81
N GLY A 36 14.68 -3.65 3.77
CA GLY A 36 13.53 -4.43 4.26
C GLY A 36 12.74 -5.10 3.17
N VAL A 37 13.00 -4.77 1.90
CA VAL A 37 12.37 -5.40 0.75
C VAL A 37 13.47 -5.86 -0.19
N ASP A 38 13.38 -7.13 -0.62
CA ASP A 38 14.32 -7.67 -1.57
C ASP A 38 14.08 -7.03 -2.94
N PRO A 39 15.04 -6.28 -3.49
CA PRO A 39 14.83 -5.59 -4.76
C PRO A 39 14.74 -6.51 -5.97
N LEU A 40 15.11 -7.76 -5.82
CA LEU A 40 15.05 -8.73 -6.92
C LEU A 40 13.73 -9.47 -6.98
N THR A 41 12.99 -9.54 -5.87
CA THR A 41 11.77 -10.33 -5.80
C THR A 41 10.55 -9.54 -5.34
N GLY A 42 10.75 -8.38 -4.70
CA GLY A 42 9.66 -7.64 -4.08
C GLY A 42 9.15 -8.28 -2.80
N MET A 43 9.89 -9.23 -2.24
CA MET A 43 9.51 -9.88 -1.00
C MET A 43 9.93 -9.04 0.20
N ILE A 44 9.05 -8.94 1.18
CA ILE A 44 9.38 -8.29 2.44
C ILE A 44 10.29 -9.24 3.22
N VAL A 45 11.50 -8.77 3.52
CA VAL A 45 12.53 -9.55 4.22
C VAL A 45 12.95 -8.90 5.53
N GLU A 46 12.32 -7.80 5.91
CA GLU A 46 12.66 -7.06 7.10
C GLU A 46 12.52 -7.95 8.34
N ARG A 47 13.59 -7.99 9.15
CA ARG A 47 13.62 -8.84 10.33
C ARG A 47 12.54 -8.40 11.33
N GLY A 48 11.76 -9.36 11.82
CA GLY A 48 10.73 -9.09 12.80
C GLY A 48 9.44 -8.49 12.23
N HIS A 49 9.37 -8.28 10.93
CA HIS A 49 8.17 -7.72 10.34
C HIS A 49 7.09 -8.79 10.17
N GLU A 50 5.85 -8.44 10.52
CA GLU A 50 4.73 -9.39 10.46
C GLU A 50 4.43 -9.84 9.03
N LEU A 51 4.79 -9.04 8.01
CA LEU A 51 4.58 -9.39 6.60
C LEU A 51 5.80 -10.07 5.99
N ARG A 52 6.81 -10.41 6.77
CA ARG A 52 8.01 -11.05 6.22
C ARG A 52 7.63 -12.31 5.44
N GLY A 53 8.18 -12.43 4.25
CA GLY A 53 7.89 -13.54 3.35
C GLY A 53 6.77 -13.26 2.35
N LYS A 54 6.03 -12.16 2.52
CA LYS A 54 5.00 -11.77 1.57
C LYS A 54 5.61 -10.96 0.45
N VAL A 55 5.03 -11.06 -0.74
CA VAL A 55 5.47 -10.28 -1.91
C VAL A 55 4.52 -9.13 -2.16
N LEU A 56 5.08 -8.01 -2.64
CA LEU A 56 4.32 -6.79 -2.85
C LEU A 56 3.61 -6.75 -4.19
N ALA A 57 4.08 -7.52 -5.17
CA ALA A 57 3.62 -7.42 -6.55
C ALA A 57 2.10 -7.59 -6.67
N ASP A 58 1.51 -6.69 -7.44
CA ASP A 58 0.08 -6.72 -7.79
C ASP A 58 -0.86 -6.61 -6.59
N ARG A 59 -0.41 -5.99 -5.51
CA ARG A 59 -1.22 -5.81 -4.31
C ARG A 59 -1.45 -4.35 -3.99
N VAL A 60 -2.48 -4.12 -3.17
CA VAL A 60 -2.71 -2.83 -2.54
C VAL A 60 -2.05 -2.89 -1.17
N LEU A 61 -0.97 -2.14 -0.99
CA LEU A 61 -0.26 -2.12 0.29
C LEU A 61 -0.89 -1.06 1.19
N ILE A 62 -1.32 -1.47 2.37
CA ILE A 62 -1.93 -0.59 3.37
C ILE A 62 -1.07 -0.65 4.61
N LEU A 63 -0.48 0.48 5.00
CA LEU A 63 0.47 0.55 6.10
C LEU A 63 0.41 1.92 6.76
N PRO A 64 0.95 2.06 8.00
CA PRO A 64 0.93 3.37 8.66
C PRO A 64 1.78 4.40 7.91
N HIS A 65 3.01 4.06 7.60
CA HIS A 65 3.97 4.91 6.90
C HIS A 65 5.21 4.06 6.58
N GLY A 66 6.09 4.59 5.76
CA GLY A 66 7.41 4.00 5.57
C GLY A 66 8.37 4.43 6.65
N LYS A 67 9.56 3.86 6.64
CA LYS A 67 10.65 4.27 7.54
C LYS A 67 11.97 4.04 6.85
N GLY A 68 13.03 4.56 7.44
CA GLY A 68 14.38 4.36 6.94
C GLY A 68 14.78 5.43 5.95
N SER A 69 15.76 5.09 5.14
CA SER A 69 16.41 6.02 4.23
C SER A 69 15.47 6.46 3.10
N THR A 70 15.61 7.74 2.69
CA THR A 70 14.91 8.25 1.51
C THR A 70 15.37 7.55 0.24
N VAL A 71 16.52 6.88 0.25
CA VAL A 71 16.97 6.02 -0.86
C VAL A 71 15.95 4.90 -1.14
N GLY A 72 15.12 4.56 -0.16
CA GLY A 72 14.03 3.61 -0.36
C GLY A 72 13.09 3.98 -1.50
N SER A 73 13.01 5.28 -1.85
CA SER A 73 12.23 5.72 -3.01
C SER A 73 12.72 5.09 -4.30
N TYR A 74 14.03 4.92 -4.43
CA TYR A 74 14.61 4.30 -5.62
C TYR A 74 14.41 2.78 -5.62
N VAL A 75 14.31 2.18 -4.43
CA VAL A 75 13.94 0.76 -4.34
C VAL A 75 12.52 0.58 -4.88
N ILE A 76 11.60 1.44 -4.49
CA ILE A 76 10.22 1.40 -5.00
C ILE A 76 10.23 1.55 -6.53
N TYR A 77 10.99 2.52 -7.04
CA TYR A 77 11.08 2.75 -8.48
C TYR A 77 11.63 1.52 -9.22
N SER A 78 12.70 0.94 -8.70
CA SER A 78 13.29 -0.26 -9.29
C SER A 78 12.30 -1.42 -9.31
N LEU A 79 11.57 -1.62 -8.20
CA LEU A 79 10.55 -2.65 -8.14
C LEU A 79 9.44 -2.38 -9.17
N ALA A 80 9.01 -1.13 -9.30
CA ALA A 80 7.97 -0.76 -10.26
C ALA A 80 8.40 -1.06 -11.69
N LYS A 81 9.66 -0.75 -12.03
CA LYS A 81 10.20 -1.04 -13.35
C LYS A 81 10.20 -2.53 -13.66
N ARG A 82 10.28 -3.36 -12.64
CA ARG A 82 10.33 -4.82 -12.80
C ARG A 82 8.97 -5.48 -12.62
N GLY A 83 7.91 -4.70 -12.38
CA GLY A 83 6.58 -5.27 -12.12
C GLY A 83 6.46 -5.92 -10.76
N LEU A 84 7.32 -5.56 -9.80
CA LEU A 84 7.36 -6.18 -8.48
C LEU A 84 6.89 -5.24 -7.36
N ALA A 85 6.51 -4.02 -7.69
CA ALA A 85 6.01 -3.05 -6.71
C ALA A 85 4.53 -3.27 -6.43
N PRO A 86 4.01 -2.73 -5.31
CA PRO A 86 2.57 -2.66 -5.13
C PRO A 86 1.95 -1.84 -6.26
N ARG A 87 0.72 -2.17 -6.62
CA ARG A 87 0.01 -1.44 -7.66
C ARG A 87 -0.68 -0.19 -7.12
N ALA A 88 -0.84 -0.10 -5.81
CA ALA A 88 -1.36 1.08 -5.12
C ALA A 88 -0.95 1.01 -3.66
N ILE A 89 -0.85 2.17 -3.02
CA ILE A 89 -0.47 2.26 -1.61
C ILE A 89 -1.44 3.20 -0.89
N ALA A 90 -1.86 2.81 0.32
CA ALA A 90 -2.64 3.65 1.20
C ALA A 90 -1.93 3.74 2.55
N THR A 91 -1.82 4.97 3.09
CA THR A 91 -1.10 5.22 4.34
C THR A 91 -1.94 6.02 5.30
N LEU A 92 -1.64 5.88 6.61
CA LEU A 92 -2.17 6.79 7.62
C LEU A 92 -1.53 8.17 7.43
N ARG A 93 -0.23 8.17 7.15
CA ARG A 93 0.51 9.39 6.88
C ARG A 93 1.69 9.07 5.97
N ALA A 94 1.66 9.58 4.75
CA ALA A 94 2.73 9.34 3.80
C ALA A 94 3.99 10.10 4.23
N ASP A 95 5.08 9.38 4.32
CA ASP A 95 6.40 9.98 4.54
C ASP A 95 7.03 10.30 3.19
N VAL A 96 8.13 11.05 3.23
CA VAL A 96 8.78 11.54 2.01
C VAL A 96 9.24 10.39 1.13
N MET A 97 9.73 9.31 1.72
CA MET A 97 10.23 8.16 0.96
C MET A 97 9.11 7.51 0.13
N ILE A 98 7.97 7.24 0.76
CA ILE A 98 6.84 6.64 0.05
C ILE A 98 6.26 7.62 -0.97
N LEU A 99 6.09 8.88 -0.59
CA LEU A 99 5.56 9.89 -1.51
C LEU A 99 6.43 9.98 -2.75
N THR A 100 7.73 10.17 -2.56
CA THR A 100 8.65 10.29 -3.70
C THR A 100 8.65 9.03 -4.56
N GLY A 101 8.69 7.86 -3.92
CA GLY A 101 8.66 6.60 -4.66
C GLY A 101 7.41 6.44 -5.50
N CYS A 102 6.25 6.80 -4.96
CA CYS A 102 4.99 6.71 -5.69
C CYS A 102 4.92 7.71 -6.83
N VAL A 103 5.41 8.96 -6.60
CA VAL A 103 5.41 9.98 -7.64
C VAL A 103 6.25 9.55 -8.83
N ILE A 104 7.50 9.13 -8.60
CA ILE A 104 8.39 8.78 -9.70
C ILE A 104 8.00 7.46 -10.38
N SER A 105 7.25 6.61 -9.68
CA SER A 105 6.86 5.30 -10.20
C SER A 105 5.44 5.28 -10.78
N GLY A 106 4.68 6.35 -10.58
CA GLY A 106 3.28 6.39 -11.02
C GLY A 106 2.37 5.46 -10.24
N ILE A 107 2.71 5.16 -8.99
CA ILE A 107 1.89 4.30 -8.14
C ILE A 107 0.83 5.15 -7.44
N PRO A 108 -0.46 4.85 -7.60
CA PRO A 108 -1.50 5.59 -6.88
C PRO A 108 -1.25 5.55 -5.38
N LEU A 109 -1.37 6.72 -4.74
CA LEU A 109 -1.12 6.85 -3.31
C LEU A 109 -2.26 7.60 -2.66
N LEU A 110 -2.87 6.97 -1.68
CA LEU A 110 -3.93 7.54 -0.86
C LEU A 110 -3.37 7.78 0.54
N ASP A 111 -3.42 9.03 1.00
CA ASP A 111 -2.88 9.42 2.29
C ASP A 111 -3.99 9.75 3.26
N GLY A 112 -3.71 9.63 4.55
CA GLY A 112 -4.63 10.10 5.59
C GLY A 112 -5.83 9.21 5.80
N ILE A 113 -5.72 7.91 5.52
CA ILE A 113 -6.81 7.00 5.85
C ILE A 113 -6.91 6.87 7.38
N PRO A 114 -8.10 6.61 7.92
CA PRO A 114 -8.26 6.46 9.38
C PRO A 114 -7.52 5.23 9.89
N ILE A 115 -7.08 5.29 11.13
CA ILE A 115 -6.34 4.18 11.74
C ILE A 115 -7.20 2.90 11.80
N GLU A 116 -8.52 3.06 11.90
CA GLU A 116 -9.45 1.93 11.92
C GLU A 116 -9.34 1.07 10.67
N THR A 117 -8.84 1.64 9.57
CA THR A 117 -8.65 0.90 8.33
C THR A 117 -7.78 -0.33 8.54
N LEU A 118 -6.76 -0.21 9.40
CA LEU A 118 -5.79 -1.29 9.61
C LEU A 118 -6.40 -2.52 10.27
N SER A 119 -7.51 -2.35 10.99
CA SER A 119 -8.20 -3.50 11.59
C SER A 119 -9.44 -3.91 10.81
N ALA A 120 -9.99 -3.02 10.00
CA ALA A 120 -11.20 -3.30 9.23
C ALA A 120 -10.92 -4.08 7.95
N ILE A 121 -9.73 -3.89 7.36
CA ILE A 121 -9.31 -4.60 6.16
C ILE A 121 -8.25 -5.61 6.54
N ARG A 122 -8.40 -6.82 6.06
CA ARG A 122 -7.44 -7.91 6.30
C ARG A 122 -6.63 -8.20 5.04
N SER A 123 -5.40 -8.62 5.22
CA SER A 123 -4.61 -9.12 4.09
C SER A 123 -5.37 -10.24 3.39
N GLY A 124 -5.45 -10.17 2.07
CA GLY A 124 -6.23 -11.10 1.26
C GLY A 124 -7.60 -10.58 0.87
N ASP A 125 -8.14 -9.58 1.58
CA ASP A 125 -9.38 -8.94 1.16
C ASP A 125 -9.18 -8.28 -0.21
N VAL A 126 -10.20 -8.32 -1.05
CA VAL A 126 -10.18 -7.58 -2.32
C VAL A 126 -10.66 -6.17 -2.05
N VAL A 127 -9.86 -5.20 -2.42
CA VAL A 127 -10.17 -3.78 -2.21
C VAL A 127 -10.02 -3.02 -3.52
N GLU A 128 -10.69 -1.86 -3.57
CA GLU A 128 -10.52 -0.89 -4.64
C GLU A 128 -9.93 0.37 -4.02
N ILE A 129 -8.90 0.89 -4.66
CA ILE A 129 -8.35 2.18 -4.30
C ILE A 129 -8.53 3.12 -5.48
N ASP A 130 -9.21 4.23 -5.25
CA ASP A 130 -9.39 5.29 -6.23
C ASP A 130 -8.79 6.55 -5.62
N ALA A 131 -7.51 6.74 -5.86
CA ALA A 131 -6.79 7.86 -5.28
C ALA A 131 -7.25 9.18 -5.90
N SER A 132 -7.73 9.16 -7.13
CA SER A 132 -8.25 10.37 -7.77
C SER A 132 -9.48 10.91 -7.04
N ARG A 133 -10.28 10.03 -6.43
CA ARG A 133 -11.47 10.39 -5.69
C ARG A 133 -11.28 10.31 -4.18
N GLY A 134 -10.10 9.89 -3.72
CA GLY A 134 -9.80 9.80 -2.31
C GLY A 134 -10.52 8.67 -1.58
N ILE A 135 -10.69 7.54 -2.23
CA ILE A 135 -11.51 6.44 -1.69
C ILE A 135 -10.73 5.13 -1.67
N LEU A 136 -10.85 4.41 -0.56
CA LEU A 136 -10.45 3.02 -0.41
C LEU A 136 -11.67 2.23 0.00
N ARG A 137 -12.02 1.21 -0.77
CA ARG A 137 -13.24 0.46 -0.53
C ARG A 137 -12.95 -1.04 -0.48
N ARG A 138 -13.47 -1.69 0.57
CA ARG A 138 -13.52 -3.14 0.63
C ARG A 138 -14.95 -3.57 0.35
N THR A 139 -15.12 -4.44 -0.63
CA THR A 139 -16.43 -5.05 -0.89
C THR A 139 -16.66 -6.19 0.12
N SER A 140 -17.76 -6.89 0.03
CA SER A 140 -18.04 -7.99 0.96
C SER A 140 -16.95 -9.06 0.88
N ARG A 141 -16.67 -9.66 2.03
CA ARG A 141 -15.72 -10.77 2.11
C ARG A 141 -16.28 -12.05 1.50
#